data_4ea296d88a35663fd0aeb96519a842ea
#
_entry.id   4ea296d88a35663fd0aeb96519a842ea
#
_cell.length_a   1.000
_cell.length_b   1.000
_cell.length_c   1.000
_cell.angle_alpha   90.00
_cell.angle_beta   90.00
_cell.angle_gamma   90.00
#
_symmetry.space_group_name_H-M   'P 1'
#
loop_
_entity.id
_entity.type
_entity.pdbx_description
1 polymer ?
#
loop_
_entity_poly.entity_id
_entity_poly.type
_entity_poly.pdbx_seq_one_letter_code
_entity_poly.pdbx_strand_id
1 'polypeptide(L)'
;MNEFEAKNKELLEEIEKLKKKIQTIKEPKKYGLVWEEEKEPEQIVLDCQIKIPILREVKTREIITDKQKPQNILIEGDNYHALSVLNYTHKKKIDAIYIDPPYNTGAQDWKYNNNYVDINDLYRHSKWLSMMSKRLWLAKNLLKEDGVLICAIDDNEVNHLGVLLEQIFRDYEIHCITIVHNPRGVQGNNFSYMHEYAFFVFRKGLKVIGAKQRDEVLEEELRDHGGESLRTDARNCFYPILVKNSQIIGFGKVPDKNYHPKSKNIKIKNGIIEVWPVDVKGVERKWVFALQSVDEIKDKLFVGEKKNGEIDIFRRKDTQKPRTVWTGQRYDASTFGSKIVNGLTGTTFPFPKSIYNVRDCLECVVKDRKNAVVLDYFAGSGTTGHAVMILNKEDDGRRKFILCTNNENNIAEEVCYPRIKKAIEGHKDWPDITKIPANLRYFRTELLDIDHISHVSDEQKIKLTYRAGEMIALREGTFEEVEKDEWWQIFKDGTKYTAIYFKEDKRKLNELVKKLSKLKEKVVLYIFSWGKNEYKNEFTEYKNIKVEDIPEPIIDVYKEVNRLS
;
A
#
# COMPACT_ATOMS: atom_id res chain seq x y z
N MET A 1 49.95 -41.40 21.84
CA MET A 1 49.04 -40.25 21.68
C MET A 1 47.72 -40.65 22.33
N ASN A 2 47.37 -39.96 23.39
CA ASN A 2 46.20 -40.31 24.22
C ASN A 2 44.92 -40.04 23.43
N GLU A 3 43.91 -40.89 23.57
CA GLU A 3 42.61 -40.79 22.85
C GLU A 3 41.99 -39.39 22.95
N PHE A 4 42.30 -38.71 24.04
CA PHE A 4 41.92 -37.31 24.30
C PHE A 4 42.64 -36.29 23.40
N GLU A 5 43.93 -36.54 23.09
CA GLU A 5 44.71 -35.67 22.18
C GLU A 5 44.26 -35.82 20.72
N ALA A 6 43.87 -37.06 20.31
CA ALA A 6 43.35 -37.33 18.99
C ALA A 6 42.00 -36.65 18.78
N LYS A 7 41.11 -36.70 19.76
CA LYS A 7 39.79 -36.08 19.72
C LYS A 7 39.85 -34.53 19.75
N ASN A 8 40.76 -33.96 20.50
CA ASN A 8 41.03 -32.54 20.51
C ASN A 8 41.54 -32.01 19.15
N LYS A 9 42.40 -32.81 18.49
CA LYS A 9 42.91 -32.47 17.16
C LYS A 9 41.78 -32.47 16.12
N GLU A 10 40.88 -33.47 16.16
CA GLU A 10 39.74 -33.59 15.27
C GLU A 10 38.75 -32.42 15.47
N LEU A 11 38.47 -32.04 16.72
CA LEU A 11 37.63 -30.89 17.04
C LEU A 11 38.27 -29.55 16.59
N LEU A 12 39.55 -29.39 16.68
CA LEU A 12 40.23 -28.19 16.18
C LEU A 12 40.19 -28.10 14.66
N GLU A 13 40.31 -29.22 13.94
CA GLU A 13 40.18 -29.27 12.48
C GLU A 13 38.73 -28.97 12.03
N GLU A 14 37.76 -29.41 12.80
CA GLU A 14 36.34 -29.11 12.54
C GLU A 14 36.00 -27.65 12.82
N ILE A 15 36.51 -27.07 13.87
CA ILE A 15 36.41 -25.63 14.19
C ILE A 15 37.03 -24.77 13.07
N GLU A 16 38.19 -25.17 12.56
CA GLU A 16 38.83 -24.46 11.44
C GLU A 16 38.01 -24.57 10.13
N LYS A 17 37.46 -25.73 9.89
CA LYS A 17 36.56 -25.99 8.74
C LYS A 17 35.27 -25.17 8.84
N LEU A 18 34.70 -25.07 10.03
CA LEU A 18 33.51 -24.25 10.31
C LEU A 18 33.84 -22.76 10.23
N LYS A 19 34.99 -22.31 10.74
CA LYS A 19 35.45 -20.93 10.58
C LYS A 19 35.64 -20.55 9.12
N LYS A 20 36.24 -21.40 8.29
CA LYS A 20 36.35 -21.19 6.83
C LYS A 20 34.99 -21.16 6.13
N LYS A 21 34.05 -22.06 6.51
CA LYS A 21 32.67 -22.00 6.00
C LYS A 21 31.95 -20.71 6.40
N ILE A 22 32.09 -20.29 7.65
CA ILE A 22 31.51 -19.03 8.16
C ILE A 22 32.11 -17.84 7.39
N GLN A 23 33.43 -17.84 7.14
CA GLN A 23 34.08 -16.77 6.38
C GLN A 23 33.62 -16.75 4.91
N THR A 24 33.42 -17.91 4.28
CA THR A 24 32.86 -18.02 2.92
C THR A 24 31.38 -17.60 2.85
N ILE A 25 30.63 -17.78 3.96
CA ILE A 25 29.24 -17.33 4.08
C ILE A 25 29.18 -15.83 4.41
N LYS A 26 30.14 -15.31 5.17
CA LYS A 26 30.25 -13.88 5.55
C LYS A 26 30.79 -12.98 4.43
N GLU A 27 31.40 -13.53 3.39
CA GLU A 27 31.80 -12.80 2.19
C GLU A 27 30.94 -13.18 0.97
N PRO A 28 29.62 -12.90 0.96
CA PRO A 28 28.94 -12.86 -0.32
C PRO A 28 29.61 -11.72 -1.11
N LYS A 29 30.05 -11.97 -2.34
CA LYS A 29 30.41 -10.90 -3.27
C LYS A 29 29.17 -10.01 -3.42
N LYS A 30 29.07 -8.96 -2.60
CA LYS A 30 27.95 -8.02 -2.61
C LYS A 30 28.19 -7.07 -3.80
N TYR A 31 27.41 -7.22 -4.84
CA TYR A 31 27.23 -6.18 -5.85
C TYR A 31 26.08 -5.29 -5.40
N GLY A 32 26.28 -3.96 -5.40
CA GLY A 32 25.28 -2.99 -5.02
C GLY A 32 25.65 -2.18 -3.79
N LEU A 33 24.63 -1.58 -3.14
CA LEU A 33 24.83 -0.75 -1.97
C LEU A 33 25.20 -1.60 -0.74
N VAL A 34 26.30 -1.24 -0.09
CA VAL A 34 26.77 -1.86 1.15
C VAL A 34 26.87 -0.78 2.22
N TRP A 35 26.28 -1.02 3.38
CA TRP A 35 26.36 -0.16 4.55
C TRP A 35 26.73 -0.96 5.80
N GLU A 36 27.31 -0.29 6.78
CA GLU A 36 27.74 -0.91 8.02
C GLU A 36 26.57 -0.96 9.02
N GLU A 37 25.92 -2.11 9.14
CA GLU A 37 24.82 -2.36 10.07
C GLU A 37 25.32 -2.93 11.41
N GLU A 38 26.40 -3.73 11.38
CA GLU A 38 26.86 -4.52 12.54
C GLU A 38 27.45 -3.66 13.67
N LYS A 39 27.93 -2.45 13.37
CA LYS A 39 28.58 -1.59 14.38
C LYS A 39 27.59 -0.93 15.35
N GLU A 40 26.38 -0.66 14.88
CA GLU A 40 25.36 0.04 15.67
C GLU A 40 23.96 -0.48 15.30
N PRO A 41 23.63 -1.73 15.69
CA PRO A 41 22.33 -2.31 15.36
C PRO A 41 21.20 -1.54 16.02
N GLU A 42 20.06 -1.50 15.37
CA GLU A 42 18.87 -0.82 15.87
C GLU A 42 18.30 -1.55 17.09
N GLN A 43 18.27 -0.90 18.26
CA GLN A 43 17.90 -1.51 19.53
C GLN A 43 16.49 -2.08 19.52
N ILE A 44 15.55 -1.41 18.86
CA ILE A 44 14.14 -1.85 18.77
C ILE A 44 13.99 -3.20 18.06
N VAL A 45 14.88 -3.50 17.12
CA VAL A 45 14.95 -4.79 16.44
C VAL A 45 15.51 -5.86 17.33
N LEU A 46 16.58 -5.54 18.09
CA LEU A 46 17.17 -6.45 19.07
C LEU A 46 16.16 -6.79 20.18
N ASP A 47 15.40 -5.81 20.63
CA ASP A 47 14.38 -6.02 21.67
C ASP A 47 13.31 -7.03 21.20
N CYS A 48 12.99 -7.09 19.92
CA CYS A 48 12.06 -8.08 19.39
C CYS A 48 12.57 -9.53 19.38
N GLN A 49 13.83 -9.76 19.75
CA GLN A 49 14.35 -11.11 20.00
C GLN A 49 13.89 -11.67 21.36
N ILE A 50 13.66 -10.79 22.33
CA ILE A 50 13.26 -11.11 23.71
C ILE A 50 11.91 -10.54 24.10
N LYS A 51 11.21 -9.88 23.17
CA LYS A 51 9.86 -9.32 23.36
C LYS A 51 9.01 -9.53 22.12
N ILE A 52 7.78 -9.94 22.33
CA ILE A 52 6.79 -10.08 21.24
C ILE A 52 5.87 -8.86 21.23
N PRO A 53 5.85 -8.06 20.13
CA PRO A 53 4.88 -6.98 19.99
C PRO A 53 3.47 -7.56 19.84
N ILE A 54 2.51 -6.98 20.55
CA ILE A 54 1.09 -7.26 20.43
C ILE A 54 0.31 -5.95 20.30
N LEU A 55 -0.95 -6.02 19.86
CA LEU A 55 -1.83 -4.86 19.80
C LEU A 55 -2.89 -4.94 20.88
N ARG A 56 -3.15 -3.79 21.52
CA ARG A 56 -4.23 -3.60 22.47
C ARG A 56 -5.15 -2.48 22.02
N GLU A 57 -6.43 -2.74 21.96
CA GLU A 57 -7.44 -1.75 21.59
C GLU A 57 -7.68 -0.73 22.71
N VAL A 58 -7.71 0.55 22.36
CA VAL A 58 -8.06 1.66 23.24
C VAL A 58 -9.50 2.08 22.96
N LYS A 59 -10.44 1.39 23.54
CA LYS A 59 -11.90 1.57 23.30
C LYS A 59 -12.40 3.00 23.51
N THR A 60 -11.76 3.77 24.40
CA THR A 60 -12.11 5.19 24.64
C THR A 60 -11.82 6.13 23.49
N ARG A 61 -11.05 5.68 22.50
CA ARG A 61 -10.70 6.42 21.28
C ARG A 61 -11.37 5.86 20.02
N GLU A 62 -12.26 4.90 20.19
CA GLU A 62 -13.06 4.37 19.09
C GLU A 62 -14.03 5.42 18.55
N ILE A 63 -14.22 5.46 17.23
CA ILE A 63 -15.22 6.29 16.55
C ILE A 63 -16.06 5.37 15.67
N ILE A 64 -17.35 5.30 15.90
CA ILE A 64 -18.30 4.56 15.09
C ILE A 64 -19.39 5.52 14.61
N THR A 65 -19.41 5.81 13.33
CA THR A 65 -20.43 6.68 12.71
C THR A 65 -21.54 5.88 12.02
N ASP A 66 -21.20 4.71 11.49
CA ASP A 66 -22.13 3.84 10.77
C ASP A 66 -21.60 2.39 10.83
N LYS A 67 -22.37 1.48 11.41
CA LYS A 67 -22.01 0.06 11.53
C LYS A 67 -21.74 -0.63 10.17
N GLN A 68 -22.28 -0.10 9.07
CA GLN A 68 -22.07 -0.66 7.73
C GLN A 68 -20.77 -0.17 7.07
N LYS A 69 -20.16 0.89 7.58
CA LYS A 69 -18.90 1.39 7.05
C LYS A 69 -17.72 0.53 7.51
N PRO A 70 -16.67 0.42 6.66
CA PRO A 70 -15.49 -0.34 7.05
C PRO A 70 -14.78 0.27 8.25
N GLN A 71 -14.12 -0.59 9.04
CA GLN A 71 -13.28 -0.17 10.15
C GLN A 71 -11.91 0.27 9.62
N ASN A 72 -11.50 1.49 9.95
CA ASN A 72 -10.15 1.99 9.76
C ASN A 72 -9.36 1.82 11.07
N ILE A 73 -8.05 1.80 10.97
CA ILE A 73 -7.18 1.46 12.10
C ILE A 73 -6.12 2.54 12.26
N LEU A 74 -5.92 2.99 13.49
CA LEU A 74 -4.79 3.79 13.91
C LEU A 74 -4.03 3.03 15.00
N ILE A 75 -2.75 2.79 14.76
CA ILE A 75 -1.83 2.11 15.69
C ILE A 75 -0.86 3.14 16.25
N GLU A 76 -0.91 3.35 17.56
CA GLU A 76 0.08 4.11 18.30
C GLU A 76 1.21 3.18 18.72
N GLY A 77 2.42 3.46 18.24
CA GLY A 77 3.62 2.69 18.59
C GLY A 77 4.71 2.81 17.54
N ASP A 78 5.84 2.18 17.81
CA ASP A 78 6.89 2.10 16.80
C ASP A 78 6.44 1.29 15.59
N ASN A 79 6.82 1.76 14.42
CA ASN A 79 6.40 1.15 13.15
C ASN A 79 7.00 -0.24 12.92
N TYR A 80 8.19 -0.55 13.47
CA TYR A 80 8.75 -1.89 13.41
C TYR A 80 7.90 -2.90 14.19
N HIS A 81 7.43 -2.50 15.40
CA HIS A 81 6.49 -3.31 16.19
C HIS A 81 5.15 -3.49 15.47
N ALA A 82 4.59 -2.41 14.94
CA ALA A 82 3.33 -2.46 14.19
C ALA A 82 3.46 -3.35 12.93
N LEU A 83 4.53 -3.20 12.15
CA LEU A 83 4.80 -4.04 10.97
C LEU A 83 4.96 -5.52 11.35
N SER A 84 5.61 -5.82 12.47
CA SER A 84 5.75 -7.18 12.98
C SER A 84 4.38 -7.82 13.24
N VAL A 85 3.48 -7.11 13.94
CA VAL A 85 2.09 -7.57 14.15
C VAL A 85 1.31 -7.67 12.85
N LEU A 86 1.46 -6.69 11.95
CA LEU A 86 0.77 -6.69 10.66
C LEU A 86 1.23 -7.86 9.77
N ASN A 87 2.46 -8.34 9.90
CA ASN A 87 2.91 -9.54 9.19
C ASN A 87 2.13 -10.81 9.63
N TYR A 88 1.62 -10.86 10.86
CA TYR A 88 0.71 -11.91 11.28
C TYR A 88 -0.74 -11.67 10.80
N THR A 89 -1.22 -10.42 10.86
CA THR A 89 -2.65 -10.11 10.63
C THR A 89 -2.99 -9.78 9.17
N HIS A 90 -2.06 -9.15 8.44
CA HIS A 90 -2.30 -8.57 7.11
C HIS A 90 -1.32 -9.01 6.02
N LYS A 91 -0.62 -10.14 6.18
CA LYS A 91 0.28 -10.69 5.15
C LYS A 91 -0.47 -10.83 3.82
N LYS A 92 0.06 -10.23 2.72
CA LYS A 92 -0.54 -10.21 1.36
C LYS A 92 -1.97 -9.65 1.29
N LYS A 93 -2.32 -8.69 2.15
CA LYS A 93 -3.66 -8.08 2.17
C LYS A 93 -3.68 -6.59 1.80
N ILE A 94 -2.53 -5.94 1.65
CA ILE A 94 -2.41 -4.49 1.42
C ILE A 94 -2.37 -4.19 -0.08
N ASP A 95 -3.26 -3.31 -0.55
CA ASP A 95 -3.35 -2.87 -1.94
C ASP A 95 -2.37 -1.73 -2.24
N ALA A 96 -2.21 -0.79 -1.31
CA ALA A 96 -1.27 0.30 -1.44
C ALA A 96 -0.59 0.59 -0.10
N ILE A 97 0.71 0.79 -0.12
CA ILE A 97 1.48 1.34 1.00
C ILE A 97 1.92 2.73 0.57
N TYR A 98 1.58 3.75 1.35
CA TYR A 98 2.14 5.09 1.22
C TYR A 98 2.95 5.40 2.46
N ILE A 99 4.19 5.83 2.31
CA ILE A 99 5.05 6.22 3.43
C ILE A 99 5.78 7.51 3.15
N ASP A 100 5.98 8.27 4.21
CA ASP A 100 6.75 9.49 4.26
C ASP A 100 7.79 9.39 5.40
N PRO A 101 8.89 8.63 5.17
CA PRO A 101 9.91 8.43 6.20
C PRO A 101 10.67 9.74 6.47
N PRO A 102 11.41 9.84 7.59
CA PRO A 102 12.27 10.98 7.84
C PRO A 102 13.31 11.14 6.72
N TYR A 103 13.56 12.39 6.30
CA TYR A 103 14.40 12.69 5.13
C TYR A 103 15.89 12.78 5.44
N ASN A 104 16.27 12.54 6.71
CA ASN A 104 17.66 12.56 7.17
C ASN A 104 18.35 13.90 6.92
N THR A 105 17.62 15.00 7.11
CA THR A 105 18.12 16.37 6.84
C THR A 105 19.18 16.81 7.84
N GLY A 106 19.32 16.13 8.98
CA GLY A 106 20.17 16.51 10.09
C GLY A 106 19.57 17.60 10.99
N ALA A 107 18.32 17.99 10.77
CA ALA A 107 17.61 18.99 11.57
C ALA A 107 16.90 18.39 12.81
N GLN A 108 17.44 17.33 13.40
CA GLN A 108 16.83 16.59 14.51
C GLN A 108 15.42 16.06 14.15
N ASP A 109 15.27 15.64 12.90
CA ASP A 109 14.00 15.17 12.33
C ASP A 109 13.70 13.70 12.65
N TRP A 110 14.69 12.92 13.11
CA TRP A 110 14.51 11.53 13.51
C TRP A 110 15.58 11.05 14.48
N LYS A 111 15.29 9.94 15.17
CA LYS A 111 16.19 9.31 16.14
C LYS A 111 16.58 7.90 15.71
N TYR A 112 17.84 7.54 15.98
CA TYR A 112 18.34 6.18 15.90
C TYR A 112 18.87 5.78 17.29
N ASN A 113 18.37 4.67 17.85
CA ASN A 113 18.69 4.25 19.22
C ASN A 113 18.49 5.36 20.26
N ASN A 114 17.35 6.10 20.19
CA ASN A 114 16.97 7.22 21.06
C ASN A 114 17.80 8.51 20.91
N ASN A 115 18.80 8.53 20.03
CA ASN A 115 19.62 9.71 19.78
C ASN A 115 19.23 10.36 18.44
N TYR A 116 19.09 11.69 18.41
CA TYR A 116 18.92 12.40 17.15
C TYR A 116 20.15 12.22 16.25
N VAL A 117 19.91 11.96 14.96
CA VAL A 117 20.97 11.82 13.97
C VAL A 117 21.37 13.21 13.48
N ASP A 118 22.63 13.59 13.73
CA ASP A 118 23.19 14.89 13.34
C ASP A 118 23.67 14.90 11.89
N ILE A 119 23.66 16.08 11.26
CA ILE A 119 24.12 16.28 9.88
C ILE A 119 25.62 15.90 9.71
N ASN A 120 26.41 16.06 10.76
CA ASN A 120 27.84 15.76 10.77
C ASN A 120 28.13 14.27 11.12
N ASP A 121 27.11 13.47 11.39
CA ASP A 121 27.29 12.04 11.62
C ASP A 121 27.74 11.36 10.32
N LEU A 122 28.97 10.85 10.32
CA LEU A 122 29.56 10.16 9.16
C LEU A 122 28.78 8.91 8.73
N TYR A 123 28.01 8.33 9.63
CA TYR A 123 27.21 7.11 9.41
C TYR A 123 25.71 7.39 9.23
N ARG A 124 25.28 8.66 9.12
CA ARG A 124 23.87 9.02 9.04
C ARG A 124 23.10 8.26 7.94
N HIS A 125 23.70 8.13 6.77
CA HIS A 125 23.10 7.40 5.64
C HIS A 125 23.02 5.89 5.92
N SER A 126 24.05 5.31 6.55
CA SER A 126 24.05 3.89 6.94
C SER A 126 22.99 3.59 8.01
N LYS A 127 22.85 4.45 9.02
CA LYS A 127 21.78 4.35 10.03
C LYS A 127 20.41 4.42 9.40
N TRP A 128 20.21 5.38 8.50
CA TRP A 128 18.94 5.55 7.77
C TRP A 128 18.62 4.33 6.89
N LEU A 129 19.60 3.82 6.16
CA LEU A 129 19.46 2.62 5.33
C LEU A 129 19.13 1.38 6.16
N SER A 130 19.76 1.21 7.32
CA SER A 130 19.47 0.11 8.26
C SER A 130 18.02 0.18 8.75
N MET A 131 17.59 1.34 9.22
CA MET A 131 16.20 1.58 9.66
C MET A 131 15.19 1.30 8.55
N MET A 132 15.41 1.84 7.35
CA MET A 132 14.50 1.68 6.21
C MET A 132 14.49 0.27 5.65
N SER A 133 15.65 -0.37 5.51
CA SER A 133 15.77 -1.72 4.97
C SER A 133 14.87 -2.73 5.71
N LYS A 134 14.94 -2.75 7.03
CA LYS A 134 14.17 -3.67 7.88
C LYS A 134 12.66 -3.47 7.71
N ARG A 135 12.22 -2.21 7.70
CA ARG A 135 10.80 -1.86 7.54
C ARG A 135 10.28 -2.15 6.13
N LEU A 136 11.09 -1.90 5.10
CA LEU A 136 10.73 -2.20 3.72
C LEU A 136 10.62 -3.71 3.45
N TRP A 137 11.49 -4.55 4.06
CA TRP A 137 11.35 -6.01 3.98
C TRP A 137 10.03 -6.49 4.59
N LEU A 138 9.67 -5.98 5.79
CA LEU A 138 8.40 -6.32 6.42
C LEU A 138 7.20 -5.83 5.61
N ALA A 139 7.28 -4.61 5.08
CA ALA A 139 6.24 -4.01 4.25
C ALA A 139 5.99 -4.78 2.95
N LYS A 140 7.06 -5.28 2.30
CA LYS A 140 6.97 -6.12 1.09
C LYS A 140 6.09 -7.35 1.29
N ASN A 141 6.18 -8.01 2.46
CA ASN A 141 5.37 -9.18 2.79
C ASN A 141 3.87 -8.87 2.92
N LEU A 142 3.52 -7.61 3.21
CA LEU A 142 2.14 -7.17 3.39
C LEU A 142 1.44 -6.91 2.07
N LEU A 143 2.20 -6.53 1.02
CA LEU A 143 1.66 -6.21 -0.29
C LEU A 143 1.01 -7.41 -0.96
N LYS A 144 -0.14 -7.18 -1.58
CA LYS A 144 -0.72 -8.11 -2.57
C LYS A 144 0.22 -8.24 -3.77
N GLU A 145 -0.04 -9.23 -4.63
CA GLU A 145 0.76 -9.40 -5.85
C GLU A 145 0.69 -8.18 -6.78
N ASP A 146 -0.46 -7.54 -6.84
CA ASP A 146 -0.73 -6.32 -7.59
C ASP A 146 -0.70 -5.06 -6.71
N GLY A 147 -0.16 -5.19 -5.49
CA GLY A 147 0.00 -4.07 -4.56
C GLY A 147 1.13 -3.13 -4.97
N VAL A 148 1.04 -1.88 -4.54
CA VAL A 148 2.00 -0.82 -4.86
C VAL A 148 2.53 -0.20 -3.58
N LEU A 149 3.86 -0.05 -3.48
CA LEU A 149 4.51 0.80 -2.48
C LEU A 149 4.76 2.18 -3.09
N ILE A 150 4.37 3.22 -2.37
CA ILE A 150 4.67 4.62 -2.66
C ILE A 150 5.52 5.15 -1.51
N CYS A 151 6.73 5.62 -1.80
CA CYS A 151 7.65 6.14 -0.80
C CYS A 151 8.05 7.57 -1.17
N ALA A 152 7.63 8.54 -0.35
CA ALA A 152 8.04 9.93 -0.49
C ALA A 152 9.46 10.12 0.05
N ILE A 153 10.24 11.01 -0.56
CA ILE A 153 11.61 11.34 -0.17
C ILE A 153 12.05 12.66 -0.80
N ASP A 154 13.08 13.30 -0.26
CA ASP A 154 13.73 14.48 -0.82
C ASP A 154 15.14 14.20 -1.37
N ASP A 155 15.85 15.27 -1.73
CA ASP A 155 17.19 15.22 -2.31
C ASP A 155 18.24 14.59 -1.38
N ASN A 156 18.02 14.55 -0.05
CA ASN A 156 19.01 14.03 0.90
C ASN A 156 19.19 12.51 0.75
N GLU A 157 18.09 11.76 0.50
CA GLU A 157 18.14 10.29 0.48
C GLU A 157 17.58 9.64 -0.79
N VAL A 158 17.15 10.42 -1.79
CA VAL A 158 16.55 9.86 -3.02
C VAL A 158 17.43 8.82 -3.71
N ASN A 159 18.74 9.06 -3.79
CA ASN A 159 19.67 8.15 -4.45
C ASN A 159 19.86 6.85 -3.64
N HIS A 160 20.02 6.96 -2.32
CA HIS A 160 20.20 5.82 -1.43
C HIS A 160 18.93 4.96 -1.39
N LEU A 161 17.77 5.60 -1.27
CA LEU A 161 16.47 4.92 -1.32
C LEU A 161 16.26 4.20 -2.65
N GLY A 162 16.58 4.83 -3.77
CA GLY A 162 16.44 4.21 -5.09
C GLY A 162 17.20 2.89 -5.18
N VAL A 163 18.49 2.89 -4.81
CA VAL A 163 19.31 1.67 -4.81
C VAL A 163 18.83 0.64 -3.80
N LEU A 164 18.38 1.07 -2.61
CA LEU A 164 17.81 0.17 -1.60
C LEU A 164 16.54 -0.52 -2.11
N LEU A 165 15.66 0.23 -2.78
CA LEU A 165 14.44 -0.33 -3.39
C LEU A 165 14.78 -1.36 -4.48
N GLU A 166 15.76 -1.10 -5.34
CA GLU A 166 16.23 -2.06 -6.35
C GLU A 166 16.74 -3.36 -5.72
N GLN A 167 17.42 -3.28 -4.58
CA GLN A 167 17.92 -4.46 -3.87
C GLN A 167 16.80 -5.30 -3.24
N ILE A 168 15.82 -4.64 -2.62
CA ILE A 168 14.72 -5.31 -1.92
C ILE A 168 13.68 -5.81 -2.92
N PHE A 169 13.35 -5.02 -3.95
CA PHE A 169 12.24 -5.25 -4.88
C PHE A 169 12.72 -5.65 -6.28
N ARG A 170 13.61 -6.66 -6.39
CA ARG A 170 14.28 -7.08 -7.65
C ARG A 170 13.33 -7.39 -8.81
N ASP A 171 12.14 -7.95 -8.50
CA ASP A 171 11.13 -8.34 -9.50
C ASP A 171 10.08 -7.25 -9.71
N TYR A 172 10.39 -5.98 -9.34
CA TYR A 172 9.47 -4.86 -9.41
C TYR A 172 9.99 -3.80 -10.38
N GLU A 173 9.06 -3.03 -10.94
CA GLU A 173 9.34 -1.76 -11.61
C GLU A 173 9.39 -0.67 -10.55
N ILE A 174 10.32 0.28 -10.72
CA ILE A 174 10.54 1.40 -9.81
C ILE A 174 10.50 2.68 -10.64
N HIS A 175 9.55 3.55 -10.34
CA HIS A 175 9.38 4.84 -11.00
C HIS A 175 9.53 5.96 -9.99
N CYS A 176 10.43 6.90 -10.26
CA CYS A 176 10.63 8.10 -9.45
C CYS A 176 9.82 9.26 -10.07
N ILE A 177 8.87 9.77 -9.30
CA ILE A 177 7.99 10.89 -9.70
C ILE A 177 8.45 12.14 -8.97
N THR A 178 8.67 13.24 -9.70
CA THR A 178 9.00 14.55 -9.14
C THR A 178 7.72 15.32 -8.87
N ILE A 179 7.56 15.85 -7.65
CA ILE A 179 6.37 16.60 -7.22
C ILE A 179 6.79 17.96 -6.71
N VAL A 180 6.35 19.03 -7.38
CA VAL A 180 6.61 20.41 -6.97
C VAL A 180 5.67 20.74 -5.82
N HIS A 181 6.15 20.61 -4.58
CA HIS A 181 5.40 20.83 -3.36
C HIS A 181 5.56 22.22 -2.76
N ASN A 182 6.57 22.97 -3.21
CA ASN A 182 6.81 24.36 -2.82
C ASN A 182 7.16 25.21 -4.04
N PRO A 183 6.17 25.72 -4.79
CA PRO A 183 6.41 26.49 -6.01
C PRO A 183 7.24 27.77 -5.80
N ARG A 184 7.29 28.29 -4.56
CA ARG A 184 8.09 29.47 -4.22
C ARG A 184 9.57 29.15 -4.03
N GLY A 185 9.87 27.87 -3.79
CA GLY A 185 11.20 27.38 -3.48
C GLY A 185 11.69 27.73 -2.06
N VAL A 186 12.54 26.87 -1.53
CA VAL A 186 13.36 27.17 -0.36
C VAL A 186 14.73 27.58 -0.89
N GLN A 187 15.13 28.83 -0.61
CA GLN A 187 16.40 29.36 -1.11
C GLN A 187 17.58 28.66 -0.40
N GLY A 188 18.34 27.91 -1.17
CA GLY A 188 19.67 27.44 -0.77
C GLY A 188 20.74 28.42 -1.25
N ASN A 189 22.00 28.15 -0.92
CA ASN A 189 23.13 28.98 -1.30
C ASN A 189 23.34 29.06 -2.83
N ASN A 190 23.00 28.01 -3.58
CA ASN A 190 23.21 27.93 -5.02
C ASN A 190 21.90 27.77 -5.82
N PHE A 191 20.97 26.95 -5.31
CA PHE A 191 19.72 26.64 -5.99
C PHE A 191 18.53 26.77 -5.03
N SER A 192 17.35 27.06 -5.58
CA SER A 192 16.07 27.00 -4.84
C SER A 192 15.46 25.62 -4.98
N TYR A 193 15.19 24.97 -3.86
CA TYR A 193 14.55 23.64 -3.81
C TYR A 193 13.03 23.80 -3.85
N MET A 194 12.38 23.15 -4.81
CA MET A 194 10.95 23.31 -5.06
C MET A 194 10.17 21.99 -4.99
N HIS A 195 10.86 20.87 -5.02
CA HIS A 195 10.25 19.57 -5.24
C HIS A 195 10.73 18.52 -4.23
N GLU A 196 9.98 17.47 -4.18
CA GLU A 196 10.29 16.21 -3.54
C GLU A 196 10.01 15.08 -4.53
N TYR A 197 10.29 13.86 -4.13
CA TYR A 197 10.09 12.69 -4.97
C TYR A 197 9.11 11.72 -4.34
N ALA A 198 8.45 10.93 -5.18
CA ALA A 198 7.68 9.76 -4.77
C ALA A 198 8.08 8.56 -5.63
N PHE A 199 8.66 7.54 -5.03
CA PHE A 199 8.91 6.27 -5.69
C PHE A 199 7.64 5.43 -5.72
N PHE A 200 7.24 4.96 -6.91
CA PHE A 200 6.19 3.98 -7.12
C PHE A 200 6.84 2.63 -7.45
N VAL A 201 6.58 1.63 -6.62
CA VAL A 201 7.22 0.31 -6.68
C VAL A 201 6.15 -0.77 -6.79
N PHE A 202 6.14 -1.54 -7.88
CA PHE A 202 5.15 -2.59 -8.14
C PHE A 202 5.73 -3.70 -9.04
N ARG A 203 5.10 -4.88 -9.06
CA ARG A 203 5.61 -6.03 -9.83
C ARG A 203 5.69 -5.74 -11.32
N LYS A 204 6.79 -6.18 -11.96
CA LYS A 204 7.02 -6.05 -13.39
C LYS A 204 5.90 -6.70 -14.21
N GLY A 205 5.52 -6.04 -15.30
CA GLY A 205 4.52 -6.53 -16.23
C GLY A 205 3.06 -6.34 -15.80
N LEU A 206 2.79 -5.77 -14.63
CA LEU A 206 1.44 -5.48 -14.18
C LEU A 206 1.03 -4.04 -14.54
N LYS A 207 -0.22 -3.87 -14.94
CA LYS A 207 -0.84 -2.54 -15.14
C LYS A 207 -1.61 -2.14 -13.90
N VAL A 208 -0.90 -1.62 -12.90
CA VAL A 208 -1.48 -1.25 -11.60
C VAL A 208 -1.67 0.26 -11.42
N ILE A 209 -1.10 1.07 -12.32
CA ILE A 209 -1.26 2.52 -12.29
C ILE A 209 -2.44 2.91 -13.19
N GLY A 210 -3.48 3.45 -12.55
CA GLY A 210 -4.69 3.93 -13.21
C GLY A 210 -4.48 5.23 -13.98
N ALA A 211 -5.38 5.51 -14.92
CA ALA A 211 -5.39 6.80 -15.60
C ALA A 211 -6.00 7.89 -14.70
N LYS A 212 -5.35 9.05 -14.66
CA LYS A 212 -5.86 10.23 -13.95
C LYS A 212 -6.90 10.95 -14.81
N GLN A 213 -7.95 11.47 -14.19
CA GLN A 213 -8.90 12.36 -14.87
C GLN A 213 -8.16 13.62 -15.34
N ARG A 214 -8.46 14.09 -16.53
CA ARG A 214 -7.97 15.37 -17.02
C ARG A 214 -8.78 16.52 -16.42
N ASP A 215 -8.13 17.64 -16.18
CA ASP A 215 -8.81 18.86 -15.75
C ASP A 215 -9.72 19.41 -16.87
N GLU A 216 -9.31 19.20 -18.14
CA GLU A 216 -10.09 19.53 -19.34
C GLU A 216 -10.15 18.34 -20.27
N VAL A 217 -11.35 18.04 -20.78
CA VAL A 217 -11.56 17.01 -21.78
C VAL A 217 -10.99 17.48 -23.12
N LEU A 218 -10.04 16.73 -23.66
CA LEU A 218 -9.49 17.02 -24.98
C LEU A 218 -10.29 16.27 -26.06
N GLU A 219 -10.64 16.99 -27.11
CA GLU A 219 -11.23 16.44 -28.32
C GLU A 219 -10.18 16.42 -29.45
N GLU A 220 -9.83 15.24 -29.92
CA GLU A 220 -8.78 15.05 -30.93
C GLU A 220 -9.31 14.25 -32.11
N GLU A 221 -8.83 14.52 -33.33
CA GLU A 221 -9.10 13.65 -34.48
C GLU A 221 -8.63 12.22 -34.17
N LEU A 222 -9.46 11.23 -34.49
CA LEU A 222 -9.09 9.82 -34.31
C LEU A 222 -8.00 9.37 -35.29
N ARG A 223 -7.87 10.08 -36.43
CA ARG A 223 -6.83 9.82 -37.42
C ARG A 223 -5.45 10.17 -36.86
N ASP A 224 -4.48 9.29 -37.07
CA ASP A 224 -3.11 9.49 -36.63
C ASP A 224 -2.39 10.53 -37.51
N HIS A 225 -1.62 11.43 -36.90
CA HIS A 225 -0.82 12.49 -37.52
C HIS A 225 0.68 12.38 -37.22
N GLY A 226 1.09 11.35 -36.45
CA GLY A 226 2.48 11.15 -36.03
C GLY A 226 3.40 10.71 -37.17
N GLY A 227 4.67 10.46 -36.85
CA GLY A 227 5.68 9.99 -37.81
C GLY A 227 5.33 8.66 -38.47
N GLU A 228 4.72 7.73 -37.72
CA GLU A 228 4.24 6.42 -38.19
C GLU A 228 2.74 6.43 -38.37
N SER A 229 2.21 7.32 -39.22
CA SER A 229 0.77 7.54 -39.36
C SER A 229 0.16 6.97 -40.65
N LEU A 230 0.99 6.35 -41.50
CA LEU A 230 0.55 5.81 -42.79
C LEU A 230 -0.19 4.47 -42.63
N ARG A 231 -1.07 4.16 -43.59
CA ARG A 231 -1.73 2.86 -43.70
C ARG A 231 -0.73 1.69 -43.64
N THR A 232 0.45 1.87 -44.24
CA THR A 232 1.51 0.85 -44.32
C THR A 232 2.11 0.52 -42.97
N ASP A 233 2.06 1.46 -41.99
CA ASP A 233 2.67 1.29 -40.67
C ASP A 233 1.83 0.36 -39.79
N ALA A 234 0.48 0.37 -39.96
CA ALA A 234 -0.41 -0.55 -39.24
C ALA A 234 -1.69 -0.84 -40.03
N ARG A 235 -1.67 -1.87 -40.87
CA ARG A 235 -2.78 -2.24 -41.76
C ARG A 235 -4.11 -2.43 -41.04
N ASN A 236 -4.10 -3.01 -39.85
CA ASN A 236 -5.33 -3.27 -39.05
C ASN A 236 -5.99 -2.00 -38.49
N CYS A 237 -5.32 -0.86 -38.62
CA CYS A 237 -5.84 0.46 -38.27
C CYS A 237 -6.42 1.23 -39.46
N PHE A 238 -6.50 0.59 -40.66
CA PHE A 238 -7.11 1.17 -41.85
C PHE A 238 -8.43 0.46 -42.19
N TYR A 239 -9.52 1.05 -41.79
CA TYR A 239 -10.89 0.52 -42.00
C TYR A 239 -11.88 1.69 -42.00
N PRO A 240 -13.09 1.55 -42.63
CA PRO A 240 -14.08 2.60 -42.59
C PRO A 240 -14.85 2.60 -41.27
N ILE A 241 -15.16 3.78 -40.76
CA ILE A 241 -16.13 3.98 -39.68
C ILE A 241 -17.44 4.36 -40.30
N LEU A 242 -18.51 3.62 -39.92
CA LEU A 242 -19.83 3.76 -40.50
C LEU A 242 -20.64 4.78 -39.72
N VAL A 243 -21.07 5.84 -40.42
CA VAL A 243 -21.82 6.97 -39.83
C VAL A 243 -23.19 7.06 -40.48
N LYS A 244 -24.22 7.27 -39.68
CA LYS A 244 -25.60 7.57 -40.13
C LYS A 244 -26.21 8.60 -39.20
N ASN A 245 -26.83 9.66 -39.77
CA ASN A 245 -27.46 10.74 -39.00
C ASN A 245 -26.53 11.32 -37.93
N SER A 246 -25.27 11.59 -38.28
CA SER A 246 -24.19 12.08 -37.37
C SER A 246 -23.89 11.17 -36.18
N GLN A 247 -24.23 9.88 -36.24
CA GLN A 247 -23.91 8.87 -35.23
C GLN A 247 -23.07 7.75 -35.81
N ILE A 248 -22.11 7.26 -35.05
CA ILE A 248 -21.33 6.08 -35.40
C ILE A 248 -22.18 4.85 -35.17
N ILE A 249 -22.46 4.11 -36.23
CA ILE A 249 -23.29 2.91 -36.21
C ILE A 249 -22.49 1.61 -36.21
N GLY A 250 -21.20 1.68 -36.53
CA GLY A 250 -20.33 0.51 -36.54
C GLY A 250 -19.00 0.76 -37.25
N PHE A 251 -18.23 -0.32 -37.41
CA PHE A 251 -16.92 -0.34 -38.05
C PHE A 251 -16.93 -1.36 -39.18
N GLY A 252 -16.41 -0.96 -40.34
CA GLY A 252 -16.27 -1.86 -41.48
C GLY A 252 -15.03 -2.76 -41.37
N LYS A 253 -14.86 -3.65 -42.32
CA LYS A 253 -13.73 -4.57 -42.37
C LYS A 253 -12.47 -3.87 -42.89
N VAL A 254 -11.30 -4.34 -42.42
CA VAL A 254 -10.00 -3.96 -43.02
C VAL A 254 -10.00 -4.40 -44.48
N PRO A 255 -9.79 -3.49 -45.44
CA PRO A 255 -9.84 -3.82 -46.86
C PRO A 255 -8.60 -4.59 -47.36
N ASP A 256 -8.71 -5.16 -48.52
CA ASP A 256 -7.56 -5.76 -49.21
C ASP A 256 -6.47 -4.72 -49.52
N LYS A 257 -5.22 -5.18 -49.69
CA LYS A 257 -4.07 -4.30 -49.91
C LYS A 257 -4.26 -3.35 -51.11
N ASN A 258 -4.89 -3.82 -52.15
CA ASN A 258 -5.07 -3.10 -53.43
C ASN A 258 -6.34 -2.22 -53.45
N TYR A 259 -7.11 -2.22 -52.38
CA TYR A 259 -8.29 -1.35 -52.28
C TYR A 259 -7.87 0.03 -51.79
N HIS A 260 -8.19 1.06 -52.54
CA HIS A 260 -7.96 2.47 -52.21
C HIS A 260 -9.33 3.20 -52.22
N PRO A 261 -9.75 3.83 -51.11
CA PRO A 261 -10.99 4.57 -51.08
C PRO A 261 -10.91 5.82 -51.98
N LYS A 262 -11.94 6.07 -52.76
CA LYS A 262 -12.01 7.20 -53.72
C LYS A 262 -11.99 8.57 -53.03
N SER A 263 -12.41 8.63 -51.78
CA SER A 263 -12.46 9.85 -50.98
C SER A 263 -12.56 9.48 -49.49
N LYS A 264 -12.35 10.48 -48.62
CA LYS A 264 -12.47 10.34 -47.18
C LYS A 264 -13.87 9.92 -46.73
N ASN A 265 -14.91 10.54 -47.33
CA ASN A 265 -16.31 10.25 -47.07
C ASN A 265 -16.97 9.61 -48.29
N ILE A 266 -17.41 8.35 -48.18
CA ILE A 266 -18.08 7.61 -49.24
C ILE A 266 -19.50 7.32 -48.84
N LYS A 267 -20.46 7.88 -49.54
CA LYS A 267 -21.88 7.59 -49.33
C LYS A 267 -22.23 6.22 -49.88
N ILE A 268 -22.80 5.35 -49.07
CA ILE A 268 -23.31 4.03 -49.44
C ILE A 268 -24.82 3.95 -49.30
N LYS A 269 -25.43 2.77 -49.53
CA LYS A 269 -26.89 2.56 -49.46
C LYS A 269 -27.44 2.95 -48.07
N ASN A 270 -28.72 3.32 -48.03
CA ASN A 270 -29.49 3.64 -46.83
C ASN A 270 -28.99 4.86 -46.01
N GLY A 271 -28.34 5.83 -46.65
CA GLY A 271 -27.88 7.06 -46.02
C GLY A 271 -26.67 6.86 -45.08
N ILE A 272 -25.98 5.75 -45.20
CA ILE A 272 -24.75 5.49 -44.45
C ILE A 272 -23.55 6.11 -45.17
N ILE A 273 -22.64 6.68 -44.41
CA ILE A 273 -21.38 7.25 -44.89
C ILE A 273 -20.21 6.42 -44.30
N GLU A 274 -19.36 5.93 -45.18
CA GLU A 274 -18.04 5.39 -44.76
C GLU A 274 -17.07 6.53 -44.59
N VAL A 275 -16.53 6.68 -43.39
CA VAL A 275 -15.46 7.63 -43.09
C VAL A 275 -14.13 6.88 -43.03
N TRP A 276 -13.23 7.21 -43.97
CA TRP A 276 -11.92 6.61 -44.08
C TRP A 276 -10.81 7.51 -43.52
N PRO A 277 -9.70 6.97 -42.98
CA PRO A 277 -8.60 7.78 -42.43
C PRO A 277 -7.73 8.36 -43.53
N VAL A 278 -8.32 9.14 -44.43
CA VAL A 278 -7.64 9.85 -45.50
C VAL A 278 -7.46 11.31 -45.11
N ASP A 279 -6.27 11.89 -45.29
CA ASP A 279 -6.01 13.28 -44.97
C ASP A 279 -6.49 14.23 -46.09
N VAL A 280 -6.39 15.54 -45.84
CA VAL A 280 -6.79 16.57 -46.82
C VAL A 280 -5.98 16.58 -48.12
N LYS A 281 -4.83 15.92 -48.15
CA LYS A 281 -3.97 15.76 -49.33
C LYS A 281 -4.26 14.45 -50.07
N GLY A 282 -5.25 13.66 -49.60
CA GLY A 282 -5.54 12.36 -50.19
C GLY A 282 -4.63 11.23 -49.74
N VAL A 283 -3.77 11.46 -48.73
CA VAL A 283 -2.87 10.42 -48.21
C VAL A 283 -3.62 9.49 -47.29
N GLU A 284 -3.51 8.18 -47.53
CA GLU A 284 -4.07 7.14 -46.68
C GLU A 284 -3.28 7.04 -45.37
N ARG A 285 -3.89 7.51 -44.31
CA ARG A 285 -3.38 7.44 -42.95
C ARG A 285 -3.91 6.19 -42.25
N LYS A 286 -3.75 6.11 -40.95
CA LYS A 286 -4.35 5.08 -40.09
C LYS A 286 -5.20 5.72 -38.97
N TRP A 287 -6.13 4.96 -38.42
CA TRP A 287 -6.72 5.32 -37.12
C TRP A 287 -5.72 5.04 -36.00
N VAL A 288 -5.86 5.72 -34.88
CA VAL A 288 -5.03 5.47 -33.67
C VAL A 288 -5.28 4.08 -33.09
N PHE A 289 -6.46 3.51 -33.33
CA PHE A 289 -6.87 2.19 -32.82
C PHE A 289 -7.05 1.19 -33.96
N ALA A 290 -6.61 -0.04 -33.69
CA ALA A 290 -6.88 -1.15 -34.59
C ALA A 290 -8.34 -1.60 -34.49
N LEU A 291 -8.86 -2.22 -35.55
CA LEU A 291 -10.27 -2.66 -35.62
C LEU A 291 -10.68 -3.55 -34.45
N GLN A 292 -9.78 -4.41 -33.94
CA GLN A 292 -10.05 -5.30 -32.81
C GLN A 292 -10.15 -4.61 -31.47
N SER A 293 -9.67 -3.38 -31.33
CA SER A 293 -9.64 -2.63 -30.06
C SER A 293 -10.49 -1.35 -30.07
N VAL A 294 -11.04 -0.96 -31.22
CA VAL A 294 -11.81 0.29 -31.34
C VAL A 294 -13.15 0.23 -30.58
N ASP A 295 -13.74 -0.96 -30.44
CA ASP A 295 -14.99 -1.13 -29.69
C ASP A 295 -14.86 -0.75 -28.20
N GLU A 296 -13.66 -0.91 -27.62
CA GLU A 296 -13.38 -0.55 -26.22
C GLU A 296 -13.49 0.96 -25.96
N ILE A 297 -13.39 1.77 -27.01
CA ILE A 297 -13.45 3.23 -26.89
C ILE A 297 -14.64 3.84 -27.62
N LYS A 298 -15.58 3.03 -28.11
CA LYS A 298 -16.73 3.48 -28.94
C LYS A 298 -17.50 4.61 -28.30
N ASP A 299 -17.74 4.53 -26.99
CA ASP A 299 -18.49 5.54 -26.24
C ASP A 299 -17.76 6.90 -26.12
N LYS A 300 -16.46 6.91 -26.43
CA LYS A 300 -15.64 8.12 -26.46
C LYS A 300 -15.48 8.70 -27.86
N LEU A 301 -15.99 8.02 -28.88
CA LEU A 301 -15.94 8.48 -30.26
C LEU A 301 -17.17 9.29 -30.61
N PHE A 302 -16.99 10.33 -31.41
CA PHE A 302 -18.09 11.12 -31.94
C PHE A 302 -17.77 11.64 -33.35
N VAL A 303 -18.82 12.03 -34.05
CA VAL A 303 -18.75 12.56 -35.40
C VAL A 303 -18.64 14.09 -35.33
N GLY A 304 -17.62 14.65 -35.97
CA GLY A 304 -17.46 16.08 -36.14
C GLY A 304 -17.57 16.46 -37.61
N GLU A 305 -18.23 17.58 -37.88
CA GLU A 305 -18.35 18.15 -39.24
C GLU A 305 -17.39 19.35 -39.34
N LYS A 306 -16.57 19.32 -40.38
CA LYS A 306 -15.67 20.43 -40.70
C LYS A 306 -16.40 21.56 -41.45
N LYS A 307 -15.83 22.76 -41.46
CA LYS A 307 -16.40 23.95 -42.14
C LYS A 307 -16.68 23.71 -43.63
N ASN A 308 -16.04 22.75 -44.26
CA ASN A 308 -16.24 22.37 -45.67
C ASN A 308 -17.31 21.27 -45.89
N GLY A 309 -18.05 20.87 -44.82
CA GLY A 309 -19.05 19.81 -44.86
C GLY A 309 -18.51 18.39 -44.82
N GLU A 310 -17.17 18.22 -44.69
CA GLU A 310 -16.58 16.89 -44.50
C GLU A 310 -16.80 16.38 -43.08
N ILE A 311 -17.15 15.09 -42.99
CA ILE A 311 -17.28 14.38 -41.74
C ILE A 311 -15.92 13.79 -41.33
N ASP A 312 -15.56 13.98 -40.09
CA ASP A 312 -14.39 13.35 -39.46
C ASP A 312 -14.75 12.70 -38.13
N ILE A 313 -13.93 11.78 -37.67
CA ILE A 313 -14.14 11.10 -36.40
C ILE A 313 -13.19 11.68 -35.35
N PHE A 314 -13.75 12.03 -34.22
CA PHE A 314 -13.06 12.58 -33.08
C PHE A 314 -13.16 11.65 -31.89
N ARG A 315 -12.23 11.79 -30.97
CA ARG A 315 -12.18 11.07 -29.71
C ARG A 315 -12.10 12.05 -28.55
N ARG A 316 -12.91 11.80 -27.50
CA ARG A 316 -12.78 12.47 -26.22
C ARG A 316 -11.73 11.79 -25.36
N LYS A 317 -10.75 12.55 -24.91
CA LYS A 317 -9.75 12.12 -23.93
C LYS A 317 -10.06 12.79 -22.59
N ASP A 318 -10.81 12.10 -21.76
CA ASP A 318 -11.17 12.50 -20.40
C ASP A 318 -10.14 12.08 -19.37
N THR A 319 -9.30 11.11 -19.72
CA THR A 319 -8.25 10.57 -18.87
C THR A 319 -6.87 10.67 -19.51
N GLN A 320 -5.83 10.63 -18.68
CA GLN A 320 -4.44 10.56 -19.12
C GLN A 320 -3.61 9.68 -18.18
N LYS A 321 -2.55 9.07 -18.69
CA LYS A 321 -1.55 8.43 -17.83
C LYS A 321 -0.92 9.49 -16.93
N PRO A 322 -0.69 9.21 -15.64
CA PRO A 322 0.08 10.10 -14.78
C PRO A 322 1.45 10.40 -15.40
N ARG A 323 1.87 11.64 -15.34
CA ARG A 323 3.20 12.06 -15.78
C ARG A 323 4.22 11.81 -14.67
N THR A 324 5.50 11.88 -14.99
CA THR A 324 6.59 11.72 -14.01
C THR A 324 6.99 13.02 -13.32
N VAL A 325 6.42 14.16 -13.74
CA VAL A 325 6.57 15.45 -13.08
C VAL A 325 5.18 16.02 -12.82
N TRP A 326 4.91 16.32 -11.55
CA TRP A 326 3.64 16.88 -11.08
C TRP A 326 3.85 18.31 -10.60
N THR A 327 3.07 19.22 -11.16
CA THR A 327 3.07 20.62 -10.82
C THR A 327 1.65 21.09 -10.54
N GLY A 328 1.51 22.17 -9.78
CA GLY A 328 0.20 22.76 -9.49
C GLY A 328 0.10 23.27 -8.05
N GLN A 329 -0.70 24.32 -7.84
CA GLN A 329 -0.89 24.93 -6.52
C GLN A 329 -1.44 23.94 -5.47
N ARG A 330 -2.21 22.95 -5.88
CA ARG A 330 -2.79 21.94 -4.97
C ARG A 330 -1.74 21.10 -4.22
N TYR A 331 -0.51 21.05 -4.73
CA TYR A 331 0.58 20.33 -4.07
C TYR A 331 1.35 21.19 -3.06
N ASP A 332 1.03 22.49 -2.93
CA ASP A 332 1.66 23.37 -1.96
C ASP A 332 1.46 22.87 -0.51
N ALA A 333 2.55 22.43 0.10
CA ALA A 333 2.56 21.84 1.43
C ALA A 333 2.21 22.85 2.54
N SER A 334 2.52 24.13 2.34
CA SER A 334 2.15 25.19 3.29
C SER A 334 0.65 25.38 3.36
N THR A 335 0.00 25.45 2.19
CA THR A 335 -1.44 25.71 2.09
C THR A 335 -2.27 24.45 2.39
N PHE A 336 -1.92 23.32 1.77
CA PHE A 336 -2.72 22.11 1.83
C PHE A 336 -2.13 21.03 2.75
N GLY A 337 -1.06 21.34 3.46
CA GLY A 337 -0.46 20.54 4.53
C GLY A 337 -0.56 21.28 5.86
N SER A 338 0.37 22.21 6.11
CA SER A 338 0.54 22.87 7.43
C SER A 338 -0.71 23.64 7.89
N LYS A 339 -1.35 24.42 7.02
CA LYS A 339 -2.57 25.16 7.38
C LYS A 339 -3.74 24.22 7.75
N ILE A 340 -3.89 23.10 7.03
CA ILE A 340 -4.94 22.13 7.30
C ILE A 340 -4.69 21.43 8.64
N VAL A 341 -3.47 20.95 8.88
CA VAL A 341 -3.13 20.30 10.15
C VAL A 341 -3.35 21.24 11.32
N ASN A 342 -2.76 22.43 11.25
CA ASN A 342 -2.88 23.44 12.31
C ASN A 342 -4.36 23.81 12.55
N GLY A 343 -5.13 24.06 11.47
CA GLY A 343 -6.54 24.39 11.58
C GLY A 343 -7.40 23.29 12.20
N LEU A 344 -7.13 22.02 11.88
CA LEU A 344 -7.91 20.87 12.40
C LEU A 344 -7.51 20.48 13.83
N THR A 345 -6.21 20.58 14.18
CA THR A 345 -5.70 20.07 15.46
C THR A 345 -5.40 21.17 16.49
N GLY A 346 -5.23 22.41 16.05
CA GLY A 346 -4.74 23.51 16.88
C GLY A 346 -3.24 23.40 17.21
N THR A 347 -2.53 22.42 16.64
CA THR A 347 -1.13 22.11 16.96
C THR A 347 -0.26 22.24 15.71
N THR A 348 0.93 22.79 15.85
CA THR A 348 1.92 22.84 14.78
C THR A 348 2.58 21.48 14.59
N PHE A 349 2.56 20.98 13.37
CA PHE A 349 3.31 19.79 12.98
C PHE A 349 4.33 20.17 11.91
N PRO A 350 5.60 19.74 12.02
CA PRO A 350 6.61 20.09 11.03
C PRO A 350 6.37 19.34 9.71
N PHE A 351 6.44 20.06 8.62
CA PHE A 351 6.45 19.55 7.24
C PHE A 351 5.38 18.53 6.86
N PRO A 352 4.08 18.75 7.18
CA PRO A 352 3.06 17.81 6.76
C PRO A 352 2.88 17.89 5.23
N LYS A 353 2.66 16.73 4.61
CA LYS A 353 2.38 16.65 3.18
C LYS A 353 1.08 17.37 2.79
N SER A 354 1.05 17.95 1.60
CA SER A 354 -0.22 18.35 1.00
C SER A 354 -1.17 17.17 0.91
N ILE A 355 -2.40 17.33 1.39
CA ILE A 355 -3.42 16.30 1.33
C ILE A 355 -3.71 15.86 -0.10
N TYR A 356 -3.63 16.78 -1.06
CA TYR A 356 -3.85 16.50 -2.47
C TYR A 356 -2.66 15.77 -3.12
N ASN A 357 -1.43 16.00 -2.63
CA ASN A 357 -0.29 15.20 -3.07
C ASN A 357 -0.51 13.71 -2.71
N VAL A 358 -0.81 13.43 -1.46
CA VAL A 358 -1.05 12.05 -0.99
C VAL A 358 -2.29 11.46 -1.66
N ARG A 359 -3.38 12.23 -1.77
CA ARG A 359 -4.61 11.82 -2.44
C ARG A 359 -4.36 11.41 -3.89
N ASP A 360 -3.60 12.20 -4.65
CA ASP A 360 -3.33 11.94 -6.07
C ASP A 360 -2.36 10.76 -6.25
N CYS A 361 -1.39 10.58 -5.35
CA CYS A 361 -0.55 9.39 -5.30
C CYS A 361 -1.38 8.12 -5.11
N LEU A 362 -2.29 8.14 -4.15
CA LEU A 362 -3.19 7.02 -3.87
C LEU A 362 -4.19 6.79 -5.01
N GLU A 363 -4.77 7.87 -5.58
CA GLU A 363 -5.70 7.76 -6.71
C GLU A 363 -5.10 6.96 -7.85
N CYS A 364 -3.83 7.17 -8.19
CA CYS A 364 -3.15 6.43 -9.24
C CYS A 364 -3.18 4.90 -9.04
N VAL A 365 -3.31 4.44 -7.80
CA VAL A 365 -3.25 3.01 -7.44
C VAL A 365 -4.63 2.44 -7.11
N VAL A 366 -5.44 3.19 -6.35
CA VAL A 366 -6.66 2.64 -5.75
C VAL A 366 -7.95 3.20 -6.35
N LYS A 367 -7.90 4.03 -7.41
CA LYS A 367 -9.10 4.60 -8.05
C LYS A 367 -10.13 3.53 -8.40
N ASP A 368 -9.71 2.49 -9.10
CA ASP A 368 -10.58 1.41 -9.55
C ASP A 368 -10.73 0.28 -8.51
N ARG A 369 -10.12 0.44 -7.31
CA ARG A 369 -10.14 -0.51 -6.19
C ARG A 369 -10.91 0.08 -5.01
N LYS A 370 -12.23 0.12 -5.13
CA LYS A 370 -13.11 0.78 -4.13
C LYS A 370 -13.09 0.15 -2.73
N ASN A 371 -12.58 -1.07 -2.58
CA ASN A 371 -12.43 -1.78 -1.30
C ASN A 371 -10.96 -1.95 -0.88
N ALA A 372 -10.04 -1.18 -1.46
CA ALA A 372 -8.62 -1.27 -1.19
C ALA A 372 -8.27 -1.04 0.29
N VAL A 373 -7.21 -1.70 0.75
CA VAL A 373 -6.59 -1.46 2.04
C VAL A 373 -5.29 -0.68 1.82
N VAL A 374 -5.21 0.50 2.42
CA VAL A 374 -4.06 1.41 2.35
C VAL A 374 -3.33 1.40 3.70
N LEU A 375 -2.03 1.16 3.69
CA LEU A 375 -1.18 1.20 4.88
C LEU A 375 -0.24 2.39 4.82
N ASP A 376 -0.10 3.09 5.96
CA ASP A 376 0.95 4.08 6.18
C ASP A 376 1.58 3.84 7.56
N TYR A 377 2.82 3.38 7.57
CA TYR A 377 3.56 3.11 8.81
C TYR A 377 4.56 4.22 9.19
N PHE A 378 4.51 5.34 8.49
CA PHE A 378 5.11 6.62 8.86
C PHE A 378 4.04 7.73 8.85
N ALA A 379 2.88 7.45 9.45
CA ALA A 379 1.68 8.26 9.26
C ALA A 379 1.78 9.71 9.77
N GLY A 380 2.69 9.99 10.70
CA GLY A 380 2.92 11.34 11.22
C GLY A 380 1.63 12.05 11.60
N SER A 381 1.26 13.05 10.82
CA SER A 381 0.01 13.81 11.05
C SER A 381 -1.27 13.13 10.53
N GLY A 382 -1.20 11.92 9.94
CA GLY A 382 -2.37 11.19 9.44
C GLY A 382 -2.90 11.66 8.08
N THR A 383 -2.07 12.27 7.25
CA THR A 383 -2.48 12.78 5.92
C THR A 383 -3.04 11.67 5.03
N THR A 384 -2.44 10.48 5.06
CA THR A 384 -2.85 9.31 4.26
C THR A 384 -4.27 8.86 4.61
N GLY A 385 -4.61 8.74 5.90
CA GLY A 385 -5.97 8.38 6.31
C GLY A 385 -7.00 9.38 5.85
N HIS A 386 -6.71 10.68 6.00
CA HIS A 386 -7.58 11.76 5.54
C HIS A 386 -7.74 11.73 4.00
N ALA A 387 -6.67 11.47 3.24
CA ALA A 387 -6.73 11.35 1.78
C ALA A 387 -7.58 10.14 1.32
N VAL A 388 -7.50 9.00 2.02
CA VAL A 388 -8.37 7.83 1.75
C VAL A 388 -9.83 8.17 1.99
N MET A 389 -10.15 8.92 3.04
CA MET A 389 -11.51 9.37 3.33
C MET A 389 -12.05 10.28 2.22
N ILE A 390 -11.23 11.22 1.71
CA ILE A 390 -11.59 12.08 0.57
C ILE A 390 -11.89 11.23 -0.67
N LEU A 391 -11.05 10.28 -1.03
CA LEU A 391 -11.28 9.37 -2.15
C LEU A 391 -12.61 8.61 -2.01
N ASN A 392 -12.93 8.13 -0.80
CA ASN A 392 -14.19 7.46 -0.54
C ASN A 392 -15.40 8.40 -0.67
N LYS A 393 -15.26 9.68 -0.29
CA LYS A 393 -16.30 10.70 -0.46
C LYS A 393 -16.52 11.02 -1.95
N GLU A 394 -15.46 11.08 -2.74
CA GLU A 394 -15.50 11.45 -4.16
C GLU A 394 -16.18 10.39 -5.04
N ASP A 395 -16.02 9.10 -4.73
CA ASP A 395 -16.49 8.01 -5.60
C ASP A 395 -17.34 6.96 -4.90
N ASP A 396 -17.82 7.26 -3.69
CA ASP A 396 -18.58 6.35 -2.81
C ASP A 396 -17.84 5.02 -2.54
N GLY A 397 -16.52 5.12 -2.39
CA GLY A 397 -15.64 3.99 -2.11
C GLY A 397 -15.76 3.49 -0.65
N ARG A 398 -15.25 2.28 -0.43
CA ARG A 398 -15.18 1.62 0.88
C ARG A 398 -13.74 1.24 1.23
N ARG A 399 -12.77 2.03 0.74
CA ARG A 399 -11.35 1.84 1.04
C ARG A 399 -11.13 1.98 2.54
N LYS A 400 -10.17 1.22 3.05
CA LYS A 400 -9.75 1.22 4.46
C LYS A 400 -8.34 1.77 4.56
N PHE A 401 -8.03 2.42 5.67
CA PHE A 401 -6.67 2.75 6.00
C PHE A 401 -6.21 2.09 7.30
N ILE A 402 -4.92 1.81 7.35
CA ILE A 402 -4.18 1.43 8.56
C ILE A 402 -3.06 2.45 8.69
N LEU A 403 -3.10 3.24 9.75
CA LEU A 403 -2.05 4.22 10.07
C LEU A 403 -1.23 3.70 11.23
N CYS A 404 0.07 3.90 11.20
CA CYS A 404 0.92 3.69 12.35
C CYS A 404 1.82 4.92 12.56
N THR A 405 1.84 5.42 13.77
CA THR A 405 2.73 6.49 14.23
C THR A 405 3.09 6.29 15.69
N ASN A 406 4.32 6.63 16.07
CA ASN A 406 4.69 6.66 17.47
C ASN A 406 4.03 7.87 18.18
N ASN A 407 4.16 7.94 19.49
CA ASN A 407 3.66 9.07 20.28
C ASN A 407 4.79 9.99 20.76
N GLU A 408 5.90 10.01 20.06
CA GLU A 408 6.97 10.97 20.32
C GLU A 408 6.44 12.38 20.08
N ASN A 409 6.71 13.30 21.00
CA ASN A 409 6.15 14.65 21.03
C ASN A 409 4.62 14.68 20.92
N ASN A 410 3.93 13.68 21.46
CA ASN A 410 2.48 13.51 21.45
C ASN A 410 1.84 13.44 20.05
N ILE A 411 2.60 13.05 19.01
CA ILE A 411 2.14 13.08 17.61
C ILE A 411 0.87 12.25 17.42
N ALA A 412 0.81 11.04 18.00
CA ALA A 412 -0.37 10.19 17.88
C ALA A 412 -1.60 10.82 18.53
N GLU A 413 -1.44 11.39 19.74
CA GLU A 413 -2.54 11.86 20.59
C GLU A 413 -2.99 13.28 20.27
N GLU A 414 -2.06 14.18 19.91
CA GLU A 414 -2.37 15.61 19.72
C GLU A 414 -2.48 16.00 18.24
N VAL A 415 -1.95 15.18 17.32
CA VAL A 415 -1.95 15.51 15.88
C VAL A 415 -2.72 14.48 15.05
N CYS A 416 -2.25 13.23 15.01
CA CYS A 416 -2.81 12.21 14.10
C CYS A 416 -4.27 11.88 14.42
N TYR A 417 -4.54 11.46 15.65
CA TYR A 417 -5.90 11.10 16.08
C TYR A 417 -6.88 12.28 16.00
N PRO A 418 -6.56 13.49 16.53
CA PRO A 418 -7.45 14.65 16.41
C PRO A 418 -7.74 15.05 14.97
N ARG A 419 -6.74 15.00 14.07
CA ARG A 419 -6.97 15.27 12.65
C ARG A 419 -7.97 14.30 12.03
N ILE A 420 -7.79 12.98 12.22
CA ILE A 420 -8.73 11.97 11.70
C ILE A 420 -10.11 12.14 12.33
N LYS A 421 -10.19 12.39 13.63
CA LYS A 421 -11.45 12.67 14.32
C LYS A 421 -12.16 13.88 13.72
N LYS A 422 -11.47 14.99 13.49
CA LYS A 422 -12.05 16.19 12.87
C LYS A 422 -12.43 15.99 11.40
N ALA A 423 -11.69 15.19 10.66
CA ALA A 423 -12.06 14.80 9.31
C ALA A 423 -13.40 14.02 9.28
N ILE A 424 -13.66 13.22 10.31
CA ILE A 424 -14.92 12.46 10.48
C ILE A 424 -16.06 13.38 10.96
N GLU A 425 -15.84 14.13 12.05
CA GLU A 425 -16.87 14.93 12.71
C GLU A 425 -17.23 16.20 11.93
N GLY A 426 -16.28 16.78 11.21
CA GLY A 426 -16.42 18.03 10.47
C GLY A 426 -15.68 19.20 11.11
N HIS A 427 -15.33 20.18 10.28
CA HIS A 427 -14.72 21.43 10.69
C HIS A 427 -15.25 22.58 9.83
N LYS A 428 -15.62 23.70 10.48
CA LYS A 428 -16.28 24.85 9.82
C LYS A 428 -15.45 25.49 8.69
N ASP A 429 -14.14 25.56 8.88
CA ASP A 429 -13.23 26.20 7.93
C ASP A 429 -12.78 25.26 6.79
N TRP A 430 -13.09 23.96 6.90
CA TRP A 430 -12.70 22.93 5.94
C TRP A 430 -13.85 21.98 5.56
N PRO A 431 -15.04 22.50 5.15
CA PRO A 431 -16.22 21.68 4.91
C PRO A 431 -16.06 20.68 3.76
N ASP A 432 -15.25 21.02 2.74
CA ASP A 432 -15.08 20.17 1.55
C ASP A 432 -14.31 18.88 1.83
N ILE A 433 -13.34 18.96 2.75
CA ILE A 433 -12.45 17.83 3.09
C ILE A 433 -12.73 17.22 4.46
N THR A 434 -13.78 17.63 5.15
CA THR A 434 -14.20 17.08 6.46
C THR A 434 -15.66 16.67 6.42
N LYS A 435 -16.21 16.25 7.58
CA LYS A 435 -17.55 15.66 7.72
C LYS A 435 -17.72 14.43 6.80
N ILE A 436 -16.74 13.57 6.83
CA ILE A 436 -16.71 12.34 6.03
C ILE A 436 -16.96 11.16 6.98
N PRO A 437 -18.18 10.59 7.03
CA PRO A 437 -18.50 9.52 7.96
C PRO A 437 -17.58 8.31 7.75
N ALA A 438 -16.89 7.90 8.81
CA ALA A 438 -16.00 6.74 8.80
C ALA A 438 -15.90 6.16 10.21
N ASN A 439 -15.54 4.89 10.32
CA ASN A 439 -15.24 4.25 11.58
C ASN A 439 -13.74 4.22 11.82
N LEU A 440 -13.32 4.33 13.08
CA LEU A 440 -11.91 4.28 13.47
C LEU A 440 -11.76 3.43 14.73
N ARG A 441 -10.85 2.47 14.68
CA ARG A 441 -10.34 1.72 15.83
C ARG A 441 -8.94 2.21 16.17
N TYR A 442 -8.69 2.37 17.46
CA TYR A 442 -7.41 2.84 17.97
C TYR A 442 -6.72 1.73 18.75
N PHE A 443 -5.51 1.40 18.36
CA PHE A 443 -4.69 0.39 19.03
C PHE A 443 -3.39 1.00 19.54
N ARG A 444 -2.81 0.37 20.59
CA ARG A 444 -1.44 0.59 21.03
C ARG A 444 -0.62 -0.68 20.87
N THR A 445 0.64 -0.51 20.54
CA THR A 445 1.60 -1.60 20.63
C THR A 445 1.98 -1.81 22.09
N GLU A 446 1.93 -3.06 22.54
CA GLU A 446 2.47 -3.51 23.83
C GLU A 446 3.52 -4.59 23.58
N LEU A 447 4.46 -4.75 24.48
CA LEU A 447 5.52 -5.75 24.38
C LEU A 447 5.29 -6.83 25.44
N LEU A 448 5.33 -8.08 25.02
CA LEU A 448 5.27 -9.25 25.88
C LEU A 448 6.67 -9.82 26.02
N ASP A 449 7.23 -9.79 27.24
CA ASP A 449 8.55 -10.36 27.52
C ASP A 449 8.55 -11.87 27.31
N ILE A 450 9.60 -12.36 26.64
CA ILE A 450 9.90 -13.77 26.42
C ILE A 450 11.39 -14.02 26.67
N ASP A 451 11.79 -15.29 26.84
CA ASP A 451 13.19 -15.61 27.02
C ASP A 451 13.97 -15.34 25.72
N HIS A 452 13.50 -15.91 24.63
CA HIS A 452 14.02 -15.63 23.28
C HIS A 452 13.04 -16.13 22.24
N ILE A 453 12.90 -15.44 21.11
CA ILE A 453 11.93 -15.78 20.07
C ILE A 453 12.15 -17.17 19.45
N SER A 454 13.41 -17.68 19.46
CA SER A 454 13.70 -19.05 19.03
C SER A 454 13.22 -20.10 20.02
N HIS A 455 13.05 -19.75 21.30
CA HIS A 455 12.68 -20.65 22.38
C HIS A 455 11.73 -19.95 23.35
N VAL A 456 10.44 -20.00 23.05
CA VAL A 456 9.36 -19.44 23.89
C VAL A 456 8.91 -20.52 24.87
N SER A 457 8.97 -20.23 26.17
CA SER A 457 8.57 -21.19 27.22
C SER A 457 7.05 -21.42 27.24
N ASP A 458 6.62 -22.49 27.88
CA ASP A 458 5.20 -22.86 27.95
C ASP A 458 4.37 -21.79 28.68
N GLU A 459 4.89 -21.21 29.76
CA GLU A 459 4.25 -20.10 30.46
C GLU A 459 4.04 -18.89 29.54
N GLN A 460 5.05 -18.58 28.73
CA GLN A 460 5.00 -17.47 27.78
C GLN A 460 4.02 -17.72 26.64
N LYS A 461 3.89 -18.98 26.16
CA LYS A 461 2.88 -19.38 25.16
C LYS A 461 1.46 -19.19 25.70
N ILE A 462 1.20 -19.59 26.94
CA ILE A 462 -0.08 -19.37 27.60
C ILE A 462 -0.36 -17.88 27.68
N LYS A 463 0.59 -17.09 28.17
CA LYS A 463 0.45 -15.63 28.30
C LYS A 463 0.20 -14.95 26.96
N LEU A 464 0.91 -15.35 25.88
CA LEU A 464 0.69 -14.86 24.55
C LEU A 464 -0.72 -15.14 24.05
N THR A 465 -1.23 -16.35 24.28
CA THR A 465 -2.60 -16.75 23.87
C THR A 465 -3.66 -15.86 24.52
N TYR A 466 -3.56 -15.61 25.82
CA TYR A 466 -4.49 -14.71 26.53
C TYR A 466 -4.44 -13.25 26.05
N ARG A 467 -3.28 -12.82 25.57
CA ARG A 467 -3.04 -11.43 25.14
C ARG A 467 -3.27 -11.21 23.65
N ALA A 468 -3.37 -12.27 22.86
CA ALA A 468 -3.51 -12.21 21.40
C ALA A 468 -4.93 -11.93 20.90
N GLY A 469 -5.93 -11.88 21.78
CA GLY A 469 -7.35 -11.81 21.40
C GLY A 469 -7.68 -10.67 20.45
N GLU A 470 -7.30 -9.45 20.79
CA GLU A 470 -7.58 -8.26 19.98
C GLU A 470 -6.79 -8.27 18.64
N MET A 471 -5.57 -8.82 18.64
CA MET A 471 -4.77 -9.01 17.43
C MET A 471 -5.40 -10.06 16.51
N ILE A 472 -5.96 -11.13 17.05
CA ILE A 472 -6.68 -12.16 16.29
C ILE A 472 -7.99 -11.58 15.74
N ALA A 473 -8.72 -10.81 16.57
CA ALA A 473 -9.92 -10.09 16.14
C ALA A 473 -9.61 -9.14 14.96
N LEU A 474 -8.50 -8.42 15.01
CA LEU A 474 -8.01 -7.59 13.92
C LEU A 474 -7.71 -8.41 12.66
N ARG A 475 -7.05 -9.55 12.77
CA ARG A 475 -6.76 -10.47 11.65
C ARG A 475 -8.01 -10.91 10.94
N GLU A 476 -9.05 -11.22 11.70
CA GLU A 476 -10.33 -11.72 11.23
C GLU A 476 -11.32 -10.61 10.85
N GLY A 477 -11.06 -9.37 11.27
CA GLY A 477 -11.94 -8.23 11.05
C GLY A 477 -13.20 -8.26 11.95
N THR A 478 -13.11 -8.86 13.13
CA THR A 478 -14.20 -8.96 14.11
C THR A 478 -13.84 -8.12 15.34
N PHE A 479 -14.51 -6.99 15.54
CA PHE A 479 -14.06 -6.02 16.55
C PHE A 479 -14.95 -5.89 17.78
N GLU A 480 -16.21 -6.32 17.72
CA GLU A 480 -17.14 -6.25 18.83
C GLU A 480 -16.93 -7.45 19.76
N GLU A 481 -16.34 -7.24 20.94
CA GLU A 481 -16.23 -8.28 21.96
C GLU A 481 -17.62 -8.55 22.55
N VAL A 482 -18.15 -9.75 22.33
CA VAL A 482 -19.50 -10.13 22.78
C VAL A 482 -19.46 -11.01 24.03
N GLU A 483 -18.34 -11.66 24.30
CA GLU A 483 -18.17 -12.50 25.47
C GLU A 483 -16.69 -12.68 25.82
N LYS A 484 -16.38 -12.66 27.12
CA LYS A 484 -15.03 -12.95 27.64
C LYS A 484 -15.14 -13.53 29.04
N ASP A 485 -14.51 -14.67 29.24
CA ASP A 485 -14.32 -15.29 30.54
C ASP A 485 -12.90 -15.88 30.68
N GLU A 486 -12.68 -16.77 31.64
CA GLU A 486 -11.40 -17.42 31.86
C GLU A 486 -11.10 -18.56 30.86
N TRP A 487 -12.07 -19.00 30.05
CA TRP A 487 -11.97 -20.12 29.13
C TRP A 487 -11.85 -19.67 27.69
N TRP A 488 -12.63 -18.62 27.28
CA TRP A 488 -12.68 -18.13 25.91
C TRP A 488 -12.98 -16.64 25.82
N GLN A 489 -12.72 -16.12 24.64
CA GLN A 489 -13.10 -14.76 24.23
C GLN A 489 -13.74 -14.83 22.85
N ILE A 490 -14.87 -14.14 22.66
CA ILE A 490 -15.63 -14.15 21.41
C ILE A 490 -15.80 -12.73 20.90
N PHE A 491 -15.45 -12.54 19.63
CA PHE A 491 -15.65 -11.29 18.90
C PHE A 491 -16.62 -11.49 17.73
N LYS A 492 -17.30 -10.42 17.33
CA LYS A 492 -18.25 -10.41 16.22
C LYS A 492 -18.02 -9.22 15.31
N ASP A 493 -18.33 -9.39 14.01
CA ASP A 493 -18.55 -8.30 13.06
C ASP A 493 -19.56 -8.74 11.99
N GLY A 494 -20.74 -8.10 12.02
CA GLY A 494 -21.82 -8.40 11.09
C GLY A 494 -22.20 -9.88 11.06
N THR A 495 -21.68 -10.62 10.07
CA THR A 495 -22.01 -12.02 9.80
C THR A 495 -20.90 -13.00 10.16
N LYS A 496 -19.88 -12.56 10.90
CA LYS A 496 -18.71 -13.38 11.24
C LYS A 496 -18.41 -13.31 12.73
N TYR A 497 -18.01 -14.45 13.28
CA TYR A 497 -17.50 -14.56 14.65
C TYR A 497 -16.07 -15.04 14.67
N THR A 498 -15.32 -14.59 15.65
CA THR A 498 -14.01 -15.14 16.02
C THR A 498 -14.05 -15.53 17.47
N ALA A 499 -13.78 -16.80 17.76
CA ALA A 499 -13.70 -17.32 19.11
C ALA A 499 -12.27 -17.78 19.39
N ILE A 500 -11.80 -17.54 20.61
CA ILE A 500 -10.46 -17.93 21.05
C ILE A 500 -10.61 -18.73 22.32
N TYR A 501 -10.18 -19.97 22.30
CA TYR A 501 -10.20 -20.87 23.46
C TYR A 501 -8.80 -20.96 24.07
N PHE A 502 -8.68 -20.65 25.37
CA PHE A 502 -7.40 -20.39 26.03
C PHE A 502 -6.77 -21.61 26.74
N LYS A 503 -7.52 -22.68 26.97
CA LYS A 503 -7.11 -23.80 27.83
C LYS A 503 -7.25 -25.15 27.11
N GLU A 504 -6.83 -26.25 27.75
CA GLU A 504 -6.85 -27.59 27.16
C GLU A 504 -8.02 -28.48 27.66
N ASP A 505 -8.99 -27.97 28.41
CA ASP A 505 -10.12 -28.78 28.87
C ASP A 505 -11.08 -29.13 27.73
N LYS A 506 -11.05 -30.40 27.29
CA LYS A 506 -11.89 -30.88 26.19
C LYS A 506 -13.40 -30.75 26.46
N ARG A 507 -13.86 -30.79 27.72
CA ARG A 507 -15.28 -30.65 28.05
C ARG A 507 -15.74 -29.21 27.80
N LYS A 508 -14.97 -28.26 28.28
CA LYS A 508 -15.21 -26.82 28.04
C LYS A 508 -15.10 -26.43 26.58
N LEU A 509 -14.12 -27.01 25.86
CA LEU A 509 -14.02 -26.81 24.41
C LEU A 509 -15.27 -27.32 23.68
N ASN A 510 -15.76 -28.54 24.02
CA ASN A 510 -16.97 -29.09 23.42
C ASN A 510 -18.23 -28.25 23.77
N GLU A 511 -18.29 -27.66 24.97
CA GLU A 511 -19.35 -26.71 25.35
C GLU A 511 -19.33 -25.48 24.44
N LEU A 512 -18.16 -24.87 24.22
CA LEU A 512 -17.97 -23.75 23.31
C LEU A 512 -18.35 -24.12 21.86
N VAL A 513 -17.86 -25.24 21.34
CA VAL A 513 -18.15 -25.69 19.97
C VAL A 513 -19.65 -25.91 19.77
N LYS A 514 -20.35 -26.55 20.72
CA LYS A 514 -21.82 -26.70 20.69
C LYS A 514 -22.56 -25.36 20.70
N LYS A 515 -22.04 -24.37 21.40
CA LYS A 515 -22.58 -22.99 21.39
C LYS A 515 -22.39 -22.35 20.03
N LEU A 516 -21.17 -22.41 19.47
CA LEU A 516 -20.81 -21.81 18.20
C LEU A 516 -21.49 -22.50 16.99
N SER A 517 -21.71 -23.82 17.07
CA SER A 517 -22.38 -24.58 16.00
C SER A 517 -23.85 -24.19 15.78
N LYS A 518 -24.50 -23.60 16.77
CA LYS A 518 -25.87 -23.09 16.68
C LYS A 518 -25.98 -21.77 15.90
N LEU A 519 -24.85 -21.09 15.69
CA LEU A 519 -24.81 -19.85 14.94
C LEU A 519 -25.00 -20.14 13.45
N LYS A 520 -25.72 -19.27 12.75
CA LYS A 520 -25.87 -19.33 11.28
C LYS A 520 -24.66 -18.74 10.54
N GLU A 521 -23.93 -17.91 11.24
CA GLU A 521 -22.80 -17.15 10.75
C GLU A 521 -21.52 -18.00 10.72
N LYS A 522 -20.54 -17.55 9.93
CA LYS A 522 -19.21 -18.17 9.89
C LYS A 522 -18.45 -17.88 11.20
N VAL A 523 -17.82 -18.91 11.72
CA VAL A 523 -16.98 -18.84 12.92
C VAL A 523 -15.57 -19.27 12.59
N VAL A 524 -14.57 -18.49 13.02
CA VAL A 524 -13.17 -18.95 13.10
C VAL A 524 -12.86 -19.17 14.59
N LEU A 525 -12.56 -20.42 14.92
CA LEU A 525 -12.26 -20.83 16.30
C LEU A 525 -10.75 -21.07 16.42
N TYR A 526 -10.09 -20.25 17.22
CA TYR A 526 -8.69 -20.40 17.60
C TYR A 526 -8.59 -21.21 18.89
N ILE A 527 -7.83 -22.28 18.86
CA ILE A 527 -7.68 -23.20 20.00
C ILE A 527 -6.22 -23.20 20.45
N PHE A 528 -6.01 -23.02 21.76
CA PHE A 528 -4.70 -23.19 22.35
C PHE A 528 -4.21 -24.63 22.16
N SER A 529 -2.99 -24.77 21.64
CA SER A 529 -2.32 -26.04 21.45
C SER A 529 -0.81 -25.91 21.65
N TRP A 530 -0.16 -26.98 22.09
CA TRP A 530 1.29 -27.02 22.28
C TRP A 530 2.07 -27.21 20.97
N GLY A 531 1.42 -27.81 19.98
CA GLY A 531 1.99 -28.13 18.67
C GLY A 531 1.37 -27.33 17.52
N LYS A 532 1.64 -27.80 16.30
CA LYS A 532 1.10 -27.21 15.07
C LYS A 532 0.04 -28.11 14.47
N ASN A 533 -1.09 -27.52 14.09
CA ASN A 533 -2.20 -28.20 13.42
C ASN A 533 -2.83 -29.34 14.24
N GLU A 534 -2.78 -29.29 15.57
CA GLU A 534 -3.34 -30.33 16.43
C GLU A 534 -4.84 -30.46 16.26
N TYR A 535 -5.55 -29.34 16.15
CA TYR A 535 -7.01 -29.30 16.04
C TYR A 535 -7.52 -29.07 14.61
N LYS A 536 -6.65 -28.99 13.62
CA LYS A 536 -7.01 -28.60 12.24
C LYS A 536 -8.10 -29.48 11.61
N ASN A 537 -8.14 -30.75 11.95
CA ASN A 537 -9.10 -31.73 11.44
C ASN A 537 -10.20 -32.09 12.44
N GLU A 538 -10.20 -31.45 13.61
CA GLU A 538 -11.29 -31.62 14.59
C GLU A 538 -12.48 -30.73 14.23
N PHE A 539 -13.69 -31.14 14.63
CA PHE A 539 -14.93 -30.42 14.44
C PHE A 539 -15.35 -30.17 12.97
N THR A 540 -14.87 -31.00 12.05
CA THR A 540 -15.18 -30.90 10.59
C THR A 540 -16.65 -31.16 10.27
N GLU A 541 -17.41 -31.77 11.17
CA GLU A 541 -18.86 -31.95 11.09
C GLU A 541 -19.63 -30.62 11.16
N TYR A 542 -19.05 -29.56 11.73
CA TYR A 542 -19.67 -28.23 11.82
C TYR A 542 -19.22 -27.32 10.67
N LYS A 543 -19.99 -27.28 9.60
CA LYS A 543 -19.66 -26.54 8.34
C LYS A 543 -19.47 -25.02 8.53
N ASN A 544 -20.01 -24.45 9.59
CA ASN A 544 -19.88 -23.02 9.91
C ASN A 544 -18.62 -22.68 10.71
N ILE A 545 -17.89 -23.69 11.25
CA ILE A 545 -16.72 -23.50 12.12
C ILE A 545 -15.46 -23.86 11.34
N LYS A 546 -14.51 -22.93 11.26
CA LYS A 546 -13.13 -23.15 10.83
C LYS A 546 -12.22 -23.13 12.05
N VAL A 547 -11.37 -24.12 12.21
CA VAL A 547 -10.46 -24.22 13.36
C VAL A 547 -9.04 -23.79 12.96
N GLU A 548 -8.38 -23.07 13.84
CA GLU A 548 -6.98 -22.63 13.77
C GLU A 548 -6.30 -22.84 15.12
N ASP A 549 -5.03 -23.18 15.14
CA ASP A 549 -4.26 -23.34 16.37
C ASP A 549 -3.56 -22.03 16.76
N ILE A 550 -3.32 -21.84 18.05
CA ILE A 550 -2.51 -20.77 18.66
C ILE A 550 -1.70 -21.33 19.84
N PRO A 551 -0.53 -20.75 20.23
CA PRO A 551 0.12 -19.54 19.70
C PRO A 551 1.17 -19.81 18.60
N GLU A 552 1.44 -21.07 18.24
CA GLU A 552 2.56 -21.42 17.34
C GLU A 552 2.57 -20.64 16.00
N PRO A 553 1.42 -20.43 15.29
CA PRO A 553 1.42 -19.65 14.06
C PRO A 553 1.82 -18.18 14.27
N ILE A 554 1.56 -17.62 15.45
CA ILE A 554 1.99 -16.27 15.81
C ILE A 554 3.51 -16.27 15.99
N ILE A 555 4.04 -17.18 16.79
CA ILE A 555 5.47 -17.32 17.08
C ILE A 555 6.27 -17.53 15.79
N ASP A 556 5.77 -18.36 14.87
CA ASP A 556 6.42 -18.63 13.59
C ASP A 556 6.58 -17.36 12.74
N VAL A 557 5.55 -16.51 12.69
CA VAL A 557 5.64 -15.23 11.99
C VAL A 557 6.70 -14.33 12.63
N TYR A 558 6.75 -14.26 13.96
CA TYR A 558 7.79 -13.45 14.63
C TYR A 558 9.20 -14.01 14.43
N LYS A 559 9.37 -15.34 14.35
CA LYS A 559 10.63 -15.96 13.95
C LYS A 559 11.02 -15.59 12.51
N GLU A 560 10.05 -15.56 11.58
CA GLU A 560 10.27 -15.12 10.19
C GLU A 560 10.69 -13.65 10.16
N VAL A 561 9.97 -12.78 10.85
CA VAL A 561 10.25 -11.33 10.96
C VAL A 561 11.68 -11.09 11.47
N ASN A 562 12.08 -11.76 12.56
CA ASN A 562 13.41 -11.61 13.12
C ASN A 562 14.56 -12.18 12.26
N ARG A 563 14.27 -13.01 11.27
CA ARG A 563 15.25 -13.49 10.28
C ARG A 563 15.42 -12.53 9.11
N LEU A 564 14.40 -11.75 8.82
CA LEU A 564 14.39 -10.75 7.74
C LEU A 564 15.00 -9.41 8.16
N SER A 565 15.10 -9.18 9.45
CA SER A 565 15.59 -7.93 10.07
C SER A 565 17.08 -7.93 10.42
#